data_a754c83e1cc4c791faba9ce0d086c06f
#
_entry.id   a754c83e1cc4c791faba9ce0d086c06f
#
_cell.length_a   1.000
_cell.length_b   1.000
_cell.length_c   1.000
_cell.angle_alpha   90.00
_cell.angle_beta   90.00
_cell.angle_gamma   90.00
#
_symmetry.space_group_name_H-M   'P 1'
#
loop_
_entity.id
_entity.type
_entity.pdbx_description
1 polymer ?
#
loop_
_entity_poly.entity_id
_entity_poly.type
_entity_poly.pdbx_seq_one_letter_code
_entity_poly.pdbx_strand_id
1 'polypeptide(L)'
;MLVLGAGLQGSACAYDLLNSDGVSRVRLADQRIDRLPPFLQPYANDDRLELVKVDARDADSVRNAMQGVDACMNALPYYFNLDITKLAVEVGIHYCDLGGNTAIVFDQLKLDGEALQRGISVIPDCGLAPGMVNILAAKGIESMDRADAVKIRVGGLPQDPQPPLNYQIVYSIEGVLDYYTTKSWIVRDGKPVEVDALSEVEPVEFDQPVGTLEAFHTAGGLSTMPWNWEGRVRSMEYKTLRYPGHADIMRAIRDLGLIDLEPVNVKGTSVVPRDVFIAITEPRLKKPAAPDLVALRVEVEGEKGGRPHRLQWDLVDRMDEAHGISAMERATGYSLSITGQTQVRGLTRGKGVKTPDVAMPADHYISELRRRGVEIRQVA
;
A
#
# COMPACT_ATOMS: atom_id res chain seq x y z
N MET A 1 3.13 20.03 5.67
CA MET A 1 2.63 18.74 5.19
C MET A 1 1.29 18.43 5.85
N LEU A 2 0.32 17.86 5.14
CA LEU A 2 -0.96 17.38 5.69
C LEU A 2 -0.99 15.85 5.58
N VAL A 3 -1.37 15.16 6.66
CA VAL A 3 -1.72 13.74 6.66
C VAL A 3 -3.19 13.60 6.99
N LEU A 4 -3.99 13.03 6.09
CA LEU A 4 -5.39 12.71 6.31
C LEU A 4 -5.53 11.25 6.75
N GLY A 5 -6.17 11.04 7.91
CA GLY A 5 -6.30 9.74 8.56
C GLY A 5 -5.22 9.53 9.62
N ALA A 6 -5.62 9.45 10.90
CA ALA A 6 -4.75 9.17 12.05
C ALA A 6 -4.84 7.69 12.49
N GLY A 7 -5.10 6.79 11.53
CA GLY A 7 -5.00 5.35 11.72
C GLY A 7 -3.53 4.88 11.75
N LEU A 8 -3.32 3.57 11.69
CA LEU A 8 -1.97 2.96 11.72
C LEU A 8 -1.02 3.62 10.72
N GLN A 9 -1.38 3.65 9.45
CA GLN A 9 -0.51 4.10 8.36
C GLN A 9 -0.29 5.62 8.37
N GLY A 10 -1.35 6.40 8.59
CA GLY A 10 -1.23 7.87 8.65
C GLY A 10 -0.46 8.35 9.87
N SER A 11 -0.60 7.69 11.01
CA SER A 11 0.21 7.98 12.20
C SER A 11 1.70 7.69 11.95
N ALA A 12 2.04 6.58 11.29
CA ALA A 12 3.42 6.27 10.92
C ALA A 12 3.97 7.26 9.88
N CYS A 13 3.14 7.69 8.92
CA CYS A 13 3.51 8.75 7.98
C CYS A 13 3.82 10.06 8.72
N ALA A 14 2.96 10.47 9.66
CA ALA A 14 3.18 11.68 10.45
C ALA A 14 4.44 11.58 11.32
N TYR A 15 4.70 10.43 11.92
CA TYR A 15 5.91 10.17 12.69
C TYR A 15 7.17 10.33 11.83
N ASP A 16 7.18 9.72 10.66
CA ASP A 16 8.32 9.82 9.74
C ASP A 16 8.54 11.27 9.27
N LEU A 17 7.48 12.01 8.97
CA LEU A 17 7.57 13.42 8.60
C LEU A 17 8.17 14.27 9.71
N LEU A 18 7.77 14.05 10.98
CA LEU A 18 8.29 14.78 12.14
C LEU A 18 9.79 14.48 12.39
N ASN A 19 10.26 13.32 11.94
CA ASN A 19 11.67 12.91 12.03
C ASN A 19 12.47 13.14 10.74
N SER A 20 11.87 13.81 9.75
CA SER A 20 12.52 14.08 8.45
C SER A 20 13.07 15.50 8.36
N ASP A 21 14.27 15.64 7.80
CA ASP A 21 14.88 16.94 7.54
C ASP A 21 14.06 17.73 6.50
N GLY A 22 13.89 19.03 6.77
CA GLY A 22 13.19 19.95 5.87
C GLY A 22 11.68 19.94 5.98
N VAL A 23 11.10 19.16 6.89
CA VAL A 23 9.68 19.22 7.24
C VAL A 23 9.50 20.15 8.44
N SER A 24 8.93 21.33 8.22
CA SER A 24 8.76 22.36 9.26
C SER A 24 7.50 22.16 10.09
N ARG A 25 6.43 21.60 9.49
CA ARG A 25 5.14 21.39 10.17
C ARG A 25 4.40 20.20 9.56
N VAL A 26 3.77 19.42 10.43
CA VAL A 26 2.90 18.29 10.09
C VAL A 26 1.53 18.56 10.67
N ARG A 27 0.52 18.63 9.81
CA ARG A 27 -0.89 18.64 10.18
C ARG A 27 -1.40 17.22 10.07
N LEU A 28 -1.78 16.60 11.20
CA LEU A 28 -2.42 15.29 11.26
C LEU A 28 -3.91 15.48 11.48
N ALA A 29 -4.73 15.00 10.54
CA ALA A 29 -6.15 15.26 10.51
C ALA A 29 -6.97 13.98 10.47
N ASP A 30 -7.94 13.85 11.37
CA ASP A 30 -8.86 12.71 11.45
C ASP A 30 -10.16 13.14 12.13
N GLN A 31 -11.20 12.36 11.95
CA GLN A 31 -12.47 12.54 12.66
C GLN A 31 -12.30 12.26 14.18
N ARG A 32 -11.39 11.33 14.54
CA ARG A 32 -11.05 10.92 15.91
C ARG A 32 -9.56 11.16 16.18
N ILE A 33 -9.21 12.42 16.45
CA ILE A 33 -7.82 12.86 16.64
C ILE A 33 -7.41 12.95 18.11
N ASP A 34 -8.26 12.53 19.03
CA ASP A 34 -8.08 12.61 20.49
C ASP A 34 -7.12 11.55 21.07
N ARG A 35 -6.74 10.55 20.28
CA ARG A 35 -5.85 9.45 20.70
C ARG A 35 -4.71 9.26 19.71
N LEU A 36 -3.52 9.66 20.15
CA LEU A 36 -2.28 9.39 19.41
C LEU A 36 -1.70 8.02 19.81
N PRO A 37 -1.13 7.26 18.85
CA PRO A 37 -0.38 6.04 19.19
C PRO A 37 0.86 6.36 20.04
N PRO A 38 1.42 5.37 20.78
CA PRO A 38 2.54 5.60 21.69
C PRO A 38 3.73 6.33 21.07
N PHE A 39 4.08 6.02 19.84
CA PHE A 39 5.22 6.63 19.14
C PHE A 39 4.99 8.09 18.73
N LEU A 40 3.75 8.59 18.71
CA LEU A 40 3.43 10.00 18.49
C LEU A 40 3.22 10.79 19.80
N GLN A 41 3.07 10.13 20.95
CA GLN A 41 2.89 10.79 22.23
C GLN A 41 4.02 11.80 22.58
N PRO A 42 5.32 11.52 22.30
CA PRO A 42 6.39 12.48 22.53
C PRO A 42 6.22 13.80 21.75
N TYR A 43 5.48 13.78 20.65
CA TYR A 43 5.22 14.96 19.82
C TYR A 43 3.91 15.67 20.13
N ALA A 44 3.13 15.21 21.13
CA ALA A 44 1.80 15.79 21.43
C ALA A 44 1.84 17.29 21.79
N ASN A 45 2.99 17.77 22.29
CA ASN A 45 3.23 19.18 22.60
C ASN A 45 4.33 19.81 21.73
N ASP A 46 4.70 19.17 20.61
CA ASP A 46 5.67 19.72 19.65
C ASP A 46 4.96 20.74 18.75
N ASP A 47 5.47 21.97 18.68
CA ASP A 47 4.92 23.04 17.84
C ASP A 47 4.87 22.67 16.33
N ARG A 48 5.59 21.65 15.92
CA ARG A 48 5.57 21.12 14.55
C ARG A 48 4.38 20.19 14.26
N LEU A 49 3.72 19.63 15.28
CA LEU A 49 2.55 18.77 15.11
C LEU A 49 1.26 19.55 15.41
N GLU A 50 0.45 19.72 14.37
CA GLU A 50 -0.89 20.29 14.47
C GLU A 50 -1.94 19.19 14.35
N LEU A 51 -2.78 19.00 15.37
CA LEU A 51 -3.86 18.03 15.37
C LEU A 51 -5.16 18.73 14.95
N VAL A 52 -5.81 18.25 13.88
CA VAL A 52 -7.01 18.87 13.32
C VAL A 52 -8.14 17.86 13.20
N LYS A 53 -9.31 18.21 13.72
CA LYS A 53 -10.49 17.38 13.52
C LYS A 53 -11.08 17.64 12.14
N VAL A 54 -11.15 16.60 11.29
CA VAL A 54 -11.66 16.65 9.91
C VAL A 54 -12.65 15.52 9.70
N ASP A 55 -13.81 15.85 9.12
CA ASP A 55 -14.71 14.85 8.54
C ASP A 55 -14.42 14.77 7.04
N ALA A 56 -13.92 13.64 6.57
CA ALA A 56 -13.59 13.43 5.15
C ALA A 56 -14.81 13.45 4.21
N ARG A 57 -16.03 13.36 4.75
CA ARG A 57 -17.30 13.48 4.00
C ARG A 57 -17.69 14.94 3.78
N ASP A 58 -17.11 15.85 4.50
CA ASP A 58 -17.29 17.30 4.37
C ASP A 58 -16.15 17.92 3.56
N ALA A 59 -16.44 18.24 2.29
CA ALA A 59 -15.45 18.82 1.38
C ALA A 59 -14.86 20.15 1.87
N ASP A 60 -15.63 20.96 2.58
CA ASP A 60 -15.13 22.23 3.12
C ASP A 60 -14.19 22.00 4.31
N SER A 61 -14.49 21.02 5.15
CA SER A 61 -13.60 20.59 6.24
C SER A 61 -12.24 20.13 5.69
N VAL A 62 -12.25 19.30 4.65
CA VAL A 62 -11.02 18.82 3.98
C VAL A 62 -10.28 19.96 3.28
N ARG A 63 -10.99 20.83 2.53
CA ARG A 63 -10.41 21.98 1.83
C ARG A 63 -9.73 22.94 2.82
N ASN A 64 -10.35 23.21 3.95
CA ASN A 64 -9.77 24.04 5.00
C ASN A 64 -8.51 23.42 5.59
N ALA A 65 -8.48 22.11 5.80
CA ALA A 65 -7.29 21.41 6.25
C ALA A 65 -6.13 21.46 5.24
N MET A 66 -6.42 21.58 3.95
CA MET A 66 -5.43 21.72 2.87
C MET A 66 -4.83 23.13 2.74
N GLN A 67 -5.39 24.15 3.39
CA GLN A 67 -4.88 25.53 3.28
C GLN A 67 -3.50 25.67 3.91
N GLY A 68 -2.56 26.28 3.18
CA GLY A 68 -1.22 26.59 3.65
C GLY A 68 -0.29 25.38 3.85
N VAL A 69 -0.61 24.23 3.20
CA VAL A 69 0.29 23.06 3.15
C VAL A 69 0.83 22.85 1.74
N ASP A 70 2.00 22.23 1.62
CA ASP A 70 2.65 21.94 0.34
C ASP A 70 2.14 20.64 -0.31
N ALA A 71 1.82 19.66 0.53
CA ALA A 71 1.35 18.34 0.09
C ALA A 71 0.37 17.71 1.07
N CYS A 72 -0.56 16.92 0.53
CA CYS A 72 -1.51 16.09 1.26
C CYS A 72 -1.18 14.61 1.03
N MET A 73 -0.89 13.88 2.11
CA MET A 73 -0.73 12.44 2.16
C MET A 73 -2.02 11.84 2.73
N ASN A 74 -2.76 11.11 1.88
CA ASN A 74 -4.05 10.56 2.26
C ASN A 74 -3.94 9.08 2.65
N ALA A 75 -4.18 8.79 3.93
CA ALA A 75 -4.22 7.45 4.53
C ALA A 75 -5.64 7.03 4.95
N LEU A 76 -6.66 7.66 4.39
CA LEU A 76 -8.06 7.28 4.57
C LEU A 76 -8.43 6.06 3.71
N PRO A 77 -9.58 5.42 3.94
CA PRO A 77 -10.08 4.36 3.07
C PRO A 77 -10.18 4.80 1.61
N TYR A 78 -9.88 3.89 0.69
CA TYR A 78 -9.71 4.14 -0.75
C TYR A 78 -10.90 4.84 -1.43
N TYR A 79 -12.11 4.65 -0.94
CA TYR A 79 -13.31 5.28 -1.53
C TYR A 79 -13.37 6.81 -1.34
N PHE A 80 -12.50 7.40 -0.51
CA PHE A 80 -12.31 8.85 -0.42
C PHE A 80 -11.28 9.40 -1.42
N ASN A 81 -10.41 8.55 -1.99
CA ASN A 81 -9.24 9.00 -2.74
C ASN A 81 -9.59 9.94 -3.90
N LEU A 82 -10.60 9.59 -4.72
CA LEU A 82 -10.96 10.40 -5.88
C LEU A 82 -11.43 11.81 -5.49
N ASP A 83 -12.29 11.93 -4.49
CA ASP A 83 -12.86 13.22 -4.09
C ASP A 83 -11.80 14.09 -3.41
N ILE A 84 -10.93 13.51 -2.59
CA ILE A 84 -9.82 14.23 -1.98
C ILE A 84 -8.78 14.64 -3.04
N THR A 85 -8.53 13.81 -4.07
CA THR A 85 -7.68 14.19 -5.21
C THR A 85 -8.22 15.41 -5.93
N LYS A 86 -9.53 15.46 -6.21
CA LYS A 86 -10.17 16.64 -6.83
C LYS A 86 -9.96 17.89 -6.00
N LEU A 87 -10.14 17.81 -4.67
CA LEU A 87 -9.91 18.93 -3.77
C LEU A 87 -8.45 19.38 -3.77
N ALA A 88 -7.49 18.44 -3.75
CA ALA A 88 -6.06 18.77 -3.80
C ALA A 88 -5.69 19.47 -5.12
N VAL A 89 -6.24 19.03 -6.25
CA VAL A 89 -6.08 19.69 -7.56
C VAL A 89 -6.72 21.07 -7.56
N GLU A 90 -7.93 21.24 -7.00
CA GLU A 90 -8.61 22.52 -6.85
C GLU A 90 -7.78 23.51 -6.04
N VAL A 91 -7.28 23.08 -4.88
CA VAL A 91 -6.44 23.89 -3.97
C VAL A 91 -5.06 24.15 -4.57
N GLY A 92 -4.54 23.28 -5.41
CA GLY A 92 -3.24 23.40 -6.07
C GLY A 92 -2.07 22.92 -5.22
N ILE A 93 -2.26 21.87 -4.41
CA ILE A 93 -1.22 21.23 -3.59
C ILE A 93 -0.85 19.86 -4.13
N HIS A 94 0.36 19.38 -3.84
CA HIS A 94 0.74 18.01 -4.14
C HIS A 94 -0.13 17.01 -3.38
N TYR A 95 -0.34 15.83 -3.96
CA TYR A 95 -1.18 14.79 -3.36
C TYR A 95 -0.61 13.41 -3.59
N CYS A 96 -0.70 12.56 -2.57
CA CYS A 96 -0.49 11.11 -2.72
C CYS A 96 -1.39 10.33 -1.75
N ASP A 97 -1.69 9.08 -2.09
CA ASP A 97 -2.53 8.19 -1.28
C ASP A 97 -2.00 6.75 -1.26
N LEU A 98 -2.62 5.91 -0.45
CA LEU A 98 -2.25 4.50 -0.29
C LEU A 98 -2.92 3.57 -1.30
N GLY A 99 -3.80 4.09 -2.16
CA GLY A 99 -4.50 3.29 -3.15
C GLY A 99 -5.54 2.35 -2.57
N GLY A 100 -5.64 1.17 -3.17
CA GLY A 100 -6.52 0.08 -2.76
C GLY A 100 -7.62 -0.28 -3.75
N ASN A 101 -7.83 0.50 -4.82
CA ASN A 101 -8.82 0.20 -5.85
C ASN A 101 -8.39 0.76 -7.22
N THR A 102 -8.07 -0.13 -8.15
CA THR A 102 -7.54 0.22 -9.47
C THR A 102 -8.51 1.07 -10.31
N ALA A 103 -9.83 0.87 -10.19
CA ALA A 103 -10.81 1.68 -10.92
C ALA A 103 -10.77 3.15 -10.48
N ILE A 104 -10.63 3.39 -9.17
CA ILE A 104 -10.47 4.74 -8.62
C ILE A 104 -9.17 5.38 -9.11
N VAL A 105 -8.08 4.62 -9.21
CA VAL A 105 -6.82 5.12 -9.76
C VAL A 105 -6.99 5.56 -11.22
N PHE A 106 -7.71 4.79 -12.04
CA PHE A 106 -8.05 5.22 -13.40
C PHE A 106 -8.88 6.51 -13.46
N ASP A 107 -9.77 6.71 -12.48
CA ASP A 107 -10.52 7.97 -12.38
C ASP A 107 -9.62 9.15 -11.93
N GLN A 108 -8.68 8.90 -11.02
CA GLN A 108 -7.67 9.90 -10.63
C GLN A 108 -6.78 10.30 -11.82
N LEU A 109 -6.36 9.33 -12.67
CA LEU A 109 -5.56 9.60 -13.86
C LEU A 109 -6.25 10.55 -14.87
N LYS A 110 -7.59 10.61 -14.88
CA LYS A 110 -8.34 11.55 -15.73
C LYS A 110 -8.12 13.02 -15.33
N LEU A 111 -7.63 13.28 -14.12
CA LEU A 111 -7.31 14.63 -13.63
C LEU A 111 -5.92 15.12 -14.03
N ASP A 112 -5.17 14.36 -14.86
CA ASP A 112 -3.79 14.69 -15.26
C ASP A 112 -3.66 16.09 -15.85
N GLY A 113 -4.54 16.44 -16.78
CA GLY A 113 -4.52 17.76 -17.45
C GLY A 113 -4.71 18.92 -16.47
N GLU A 114 -5.61 18.78 -15.49
CA GLU A 114 -5.86 19.79 -14.46
C GLU A 114 -4.67 19.90 -13.49
N ALA A 115 -4.12 18.77 -13.07
CA ALA A 115 -2.94 18.74 -12.21
C ALA A 115 -1.71 19.38 -12.89
N LEU A 116 -1.51 19.11 -14.19
CA LEU A 116 -0.47 19.75 -15.00
C LEU A 116 -0.64 21.28 -15.08
N GLN A 117 -1.86 21.77 -15.30
CA GLN A 117 -2.16 23.21 -15.32
C GLN A 117 -1.87 23.88 -13.97
N ARG A 118 -2.08 23.18 -12.86
CA ARG A 118 -1.76 23.65 -11.51
C ARG A 118 -0.27 23.50 -11.16
N GLY A 119 0.53 22.80 -11.98
CA GLY A 119 1.94 22.56 -11.74
C GLY A 119 2.22 21.65 -10.56
N ILE A 120 1.25 20.81 -10.16
CA ILE A 120 1.36 19.87 -9.05
C ILE A 120 1.64 18.44 -9.53
N SER A 121 2.08 17.61 -8.60
CA SER A 121 2.22 16.15 -8.77
C SER A 121 1.17 15.45 -7.91
N VAL A 122 0.44 14.53 -8.50
CA VAL A 122 -0.55 13.64 -7.86
C VAL A 122 -0.07 12.21 -8.07
N ILE A 123 0.15 11.46 -7.00
CA ILE A 123 0.65 10.09 -7.08
C ILE A 123 -0.26 9.19 -6.23
N PRO A 124 -1.22 8.47 -6.84
CA PRO A 124 -1.97 7.43 -6.14
C PRO A 124 -1.11 6.21 -5.85
N ASP A 125 -1.59 5.28 -5.03
CA ASP A 125 -0.95 3.96 -4.82
C ASP A 125 0.45 3.99 -4.18
N CYS A 126 0.69 4.83 -3.19
CA CYS A 126 2.02 5.05 -2.59
C CYS A 126 2.29 4.21 -1.32
N GLY A 127 1.64 3.05 -1.18
CA GLY A 127 1.85 2.15 -0.04
C GLY A 127 3.00 1.15 -0.22
N LEU A 128 2.88 0.01 0.45
CA LEU A 128 3.76 -1.14 0.28
C LEU A 128 3.45 -1.87 -1.03
N ALA A 129 2.18 -2.26 -1.20
CA ALA A 129 1.63 -2.91 -2.40
C ALA A 129 0.13 -2.58 -2.50
N PRO A 130 -0.24 -1.71 -3.44
CA PRO A 130 0.61 -1.05 -4.44
C PRO A 130 1.53 0.04 -3.87
N GLY A 131 2.62 0.33 -4.59
CA GLY A 131 3.57 1.39 -4.26
C GLY A 131 5.02 0.94 -4.30
N MET A 132 5.61 0.57 -3.17
CA MET A 132 7.01 0.13 -3.06
C MET A 132 7.35 -0.97 -4.08
N VAL A 133 6.54 -2.01 -4.15
CA VAL A 133 6.77 -3.15 -5.07
C VAL A 133 6.72 -2.73 -6.54
N ASN A 134 5.87 -1.77 -6.88
CA ASN A 134 5.71 -1.27 -8.24
C ASN A 134 6.93 -0.44 -8.67
N ILE A 135 7.48 0.37 -7.76
CA ILE A 135 8.73 1.13 -7.98
C ILE A 135 9.91 0.18 -8.23
N LEU A 136 10.03 -0.90 -7.44
CA LEU A 136 11.08 -1.91 -7.61
C LEU A 136 10.93 -2.67 -8.93
N ALA A 137 9.70 -3.08 -9.27
CA ALA A 137 9.41 -3.75 -10.53
C ALA A 137 9.75 -2.86 -11.73
N ALA A 138 9.33 -1.59 -11.71
CA ALA A 138 9.66 -0.62 -12.75
C ALA A 138 11.18 -0.44 -12.91
N LYS A 139 11.91 -0.31 -11.80
CA LYS A 139 13.39 -0.26 -11.82
C LYS A 139 14.00 -1.48 -12.53
N GLY A 140 13.48 -2.67 -12.25
CA GLY A 140 13.94 -3.90 -12.89
C GLY A 140 13.66 -3.90 -14.39
N ILE A 141 12.43 -3.57 -14.79
CA ILE A 141 12.01 -3.51 -16.19
C ILE A 141 12.85 -2.48 -16.97
N GLU A 142 13.02 -1.28 -16.42
CA GLU A 142 13.83 -0.20 -17.03
C GLU A 142 15.31 -0.55 -17.15
N SER A 143 15.82 -1.48 -16.34
CA SER A 143 17.21 -1.91 -16.34
C SER A 143 17.53 -2.96 -17.40
N MET A 144 16.53 -3.50 -18.10
CA MET A 144 16.68 -4.56 -19.10
C MET A 144 16.40 -4.05 -20.51
N ASP A 145 17.02 -4.71 -21.50
CA ASP A 145 16.71 -4.47 -22.91
C ASP A 145 15.33 -5.04 -23.26
N ARG A 146 14.99 -6.18 -22.64
CA ARG A 146 13.68 -6.83 -22.72
C ARG A 146 13.35 -7.49 -21.39
N ALA A 147 12.22 -7.16 -20.80
CA ALA A 147 11.70 -7.84 -19.61
C ALA A 147 10.73 -8.94 -20.03
N ASP A 148 11.02 -10.19 -19.68
CA ASP A 148 10.19 -11.35 -20.00
C ASP A 148 9.20 -11.66 -18.87
N ALA A 149 9.66 -11.61 -17.60
CA ALA A 149 8.81 -11.92 -16.46
C ALA A 149 9.05 -10.95 -15.30
N VAL A 150 7.96 -10.54 -14.65
CA VAL A 150 7.96 -9.78 -13.39
C VAL A 150 7.13 -10.56 -12.38
N LYS A 151 7.74 -10.88 -11.24
CA LYS A 151 7.10 -11.62 -10.16
C LYS A 151 7.21 -10.82 -8.87
N ILE A 152 6.06 -10.39 -8.36
CA ILE A 152 5.96 -9.62 -7.12
C ILE A 152 5.30 -10.49 -6.06
N ARG A 153 5.95 -10.64 -4.92
CA ARG A 153 5.44 -11.38 -3.77
C ARG A 153 5.64 -10.54 -2.52
N VAL A 154 4.57 -10.29 -1.77
CA VAL A 154 4.64 -9.49 -0.54
C VAL A 154 3.56 -9.88 0.45
N GLY A 155 3.87 -9.85 1.74
CA GLY A 155 2.91 -10.12 2.79
C GLY A 155 3.28 -9.47 4.12
N GLY A 156 2.26 -9.02 4.84
CA GLY A 156 2.34 -8.69 6.25
C GLY A 156 1.95 -9.93 7.06
N LEU A 157 2.79 -10.31 8.01
CA LEU A 157 2.75 -11.59 8.69
C LEU A 157 2.96 -11.40 10.19
N PRO A 158 2.34 -12.23 11.07
CA PRO A 158 2.77 -12.28 12.47
C PRO A 158 4.17 -12.88 12.57
N GLN A 159 5.00 -12.38 13.52
CA GLN A 159 6.27 -13.03 13.84
C GLN A 159 6.07 -14.35 14.59
N ASP A 160 4.95 -14.51 15.28
CA ASP A 160 4.52 -15.75 15.96
C ASP A 160 3.17 -16.20 15.40
N PRO A 161 3.17 -17.00 14.30
CA PRO A 161 1.94 -17.45 13.65
C PRO A 161 1.15 -18.41 14.54
N GLN A 162 -0.16 -18.14 14.69
CA GLN A 162 -1.07 -18.94 15.48
C GLN A 162 -2.22 -19.52 14.63
N PRO A 163 -2.51 -20.82 14.74
CA PRO A 163 -3.63 -21.41 14.04
C PRO A 163 -4.96 -20.80 14.50
N PRO A 164 -6.03 -20.87 13.69
CA PRO A 164 -6.12 -21.67 12.46
C PRO A 164 -5.56 -20.98 11.20
N LEU A 165 -5.48 -19.64 11.15
CA LEU A 165 -5.12 -18.89 9.95
C LEU A 165 -3.63 -18.55 9.87
N ASN A 166 -2.87 -18.69 10.95
CA ASN A 166 -1.48 -18.22 11.05
C ASN A 166 -1.36 -16.75 10.59
N TYR A 167 -2.38 -15.94 10.92
CA TYR A 167 -2.54 -14.57 10.47
C TYR A 167 -2.99 -13.65 11.62
N GLN A 168 -2.52 -12.43 11.59
CA GLN A 168 -3.06 -11.31 12.39
C GLN A 168 -3.41 -10.14 11.48
N ILE A 169 -4.36 -9.33 11.91
CA ILE A 169 -4.76 -8.12 11.18
C ILE A 169 -3.68 -7.07 11.38
N VAL A 170 -3.00 -6.71 10.28
CA VAL A 170 -1.95 -5.68 10.25
C VAL A 170 -2.40 -4.40 9.52
N TYR A 171 -3.59 -4.43 8.90
CA TYR A 171 -4.29 -3.29 8.30
C TYR A 171 -5.81 -3.57 8.26
N SER A 172 -6.62 -2.87 7.44
CA SER A 172 -8.07 -3.06 7.38
C SER A 172 -8.47 -4.50 7.02
N ILE A 173 -9.29 -5.15 7.86
CA ILE A 173 -9.83 -6.48 7.57
C ILE A 173 -10.78 -6.45 6.36
N GLU A 174 -11.55 -5.39 6.20
CA GLU A 174 -12.41 -5.21 5.02
C GLU A 174 -11.59 -5.21 3.74
N GLY A 175 -10.47 -4.46 3.72
CA GLY A 175 -9.54 -4.45 2.58
C GLY A 175 -8.94 -5.83 2.30
N VAL A 176 -8.61 -6.61 3.34
CA VAL A 176 -8.13 -8.00 3.16
C VAL A 176 -9.19 -8.86 2.48
N LEU A 177 -10.44 -8.79 2.92
CA LEU A 177 -11.54 -9.57 2.35
C LEU A 177 -11.86 -9.14 0.92
N ASP A 178 -11.79 -7.84 0.61
CA ASP A 178 -11.94 -7.35 -0.77
C ASP A 178 -10.88 -7.94 -1.69
N TYR A 179 -9.62 -8.01 -1.26
CA TYR A 179 -8.55 -8.62 -2.05
C TYR A 179 -8.73 -10.13 -2.27
N TYR A 180 -9.47 -10.82 -1.40
CA TYR A 180 -9.75 -12.27 -1.52
C TYR A 180 -10.99 -12.58 -2.34
N THR A 181 -11.86 -11.60 -2.60
CA THR A 181 -13.11 -11.75 -3.35
C THR A 181 -13.05 -11.09 -4.73
N THR A 182 -12.17 -10.12 -4.94
CA THR A 182 -12.00 -9.41 -6.22
C THR A 182 -10.96 -10.13 -7.09
N LYS A 183 -11.22 -10.23 -8.38
CA LYS A 183 -10.25 -10.76 -9.35
C LYS A 183 -8.99 -9.90 -9.41
N SER A 184 -7.86 -10.53 -9.64
CA SER A 184 -6.57 -9.88 -9.82
C SER A 184 -6.27 -9.65 -11.30
N TRP A 185 -5.78 -8.48 -11.64
CA TRP A 185 -5.22 -8.20 -12.96
C TRP A 185 -3.74 -8.57 -12.99
N ILE A 186 -3.34 -9.33 -14.00
CA ILE A 186 -1.96 -9.73 -14.29
C ILE A 186 -1.65 -9.54 -15.78
N VAL A 187 -0.39 -9.73 -16.18
CA VAL A 187 -0.02 -9.78 -17.61
C VAL A 187 0.33 -11.21 -18.00
N ARG A 188 -0.32 -11.72 -19.06
CA ARG A 188 0.05 -12.98 -19.74
C ARG A 188 0.19 -12.73 -21.24
N ASP A 189 1.28 -13.23 -21.82
CA ASP A 189 1.61 -13.03 -23.22
C ASP A 189 1.52 -11.56 -23.68
N GLY A 190 1.99 -10.65 -22.81
CA GLY A 190 2.04 -9.21 -23.06
C GLY A 190 0.72 -8.46 -22.91
N LYS A 191 -0.36 -9.10 -22.42
CA LYS A 191 -1.70 -8.50 -22.31
C LYS A 191 -2.24 -8.60 -20.89
N PRO A 192 -2.97 -7.57 -20.40
CA PRO A 192 -3.72 -7.64 -19.14
C PRO A 192 -4.78 -8.74 -19.22
N VAL A 193 -4.83 -9.61 -18.21
CA VAL A 193 -5.85 -10.64 -18.03
C VAL A 193 -6.27 -10.74 -16.57
N GLU A 194 -7.51 -11.15 -16.33
CA GLU A 194 -8.01 -11.40 -14.97
C GLU A 194 -7.75 -12.84 -14.54
N VAL A 195 -7.39 -13.00 -13.27
CA VAL A 195 -7.31 -14.30 -12.59
C VAL A 195 -8.08 -14.24 -11.28
N ASP A 196 -8.54 -15.38 -10.80
CA ASP A 196 -9.26 -15.46 -9.54
C ASP A 196 -8.32 -15.20 -8.35
N ALA A 197 -8.81 -14.48 -7.35
CA ALA A 197 -8.11 -14.37 -6.08
C ALA A 197 -8.01 -15.74 -5.40
N LEU A 198 -7.01 -15.91 -4.52
CA LEU A 198 -6.70 -17.16 -3.82
C LEU A 198 -6.35 -18.33 -4.78
N SER A 199 -5.96 -18.03 -6.01
CA SER A 199 -5.58 -19.01 -7.04
C SER A 199 -4.08 -19.12 -7.23
N GLU A 200 -3.64 -20.16 -7.95
CA GLU A 200 -2.26 -20.42 -8.35
C GLU A 200 -1.28 -20.37 -7.16
N VAL A 201 -1.63 -21.09 -6.10
CA VAL A 201 -0.82 -21.16 -4.88
C VAL A 201 0.52 -21.83 -5.15
N GLU A 202 1.60 -21.22 -4.70
CA GLU A 202 2.97 -21.74 -4.83
C GLU A 202 3.77 -21.51 -3.56
N PRO A 203 4.73 -22.37 -3.21
CA PRO A 203 5.65 -22.12 -2.11
C PRO A 203 6.71 -21.09 -2.49
N VAL A 204 7.11 -20.26 -1.52
CA VAL A 204 8.21 -19.28 -1.64
C VAL A 204 9.09 -19.40 -0.41
N GLU A 205 10.38 -19.68 -0.64
CA GLU A 205 11.36 -19.82 0.43
C GLU A 205 12.00 -18.47 0.78
N PHE A 206 12.01 -18.18 2.07
CA PHE A 206 12.78 -17.09 2.67
C PHE A 206 13.77 -17.68 3.69
N ASP A 207 14.82 -16.91 3.99
CA ASP A 207 15.77 -17.29 5.02
C ASP A 207 15.08 -17.42 6.39
N GLN A 208 15.64 -18.27 7.26
CA GLN A 208 15.18 -18.38 8.63
C GLN A 208 15.30 -17.03 9.37
N PRO A 209 14.35 -16.69 10.23
CA PRO A 209 13.27 -17.54 10.76
C PRO A 209 11.94 -17.42 10.00
N VAL A 210 11.84 -16.77 8.83
CA VAL A 210 10.61 -16.68 8.05
C VAL A 210 10.24 -18.05 7.47
N GLY A 211 11.20 -18.72 6.81
CA GLY A 211 11.02 -20.04 6.22
C GLY A 211 10.11 -20.05 5.01
N THR A 212 9.41 -21.16 4.80
CA THR A 212 8.48 -21.36 3.68
C THR A 212 7.19 -20.57 3.89
N LEU A 213 6.83 -19.77 2.91
CA LEU A 213 5.53 -19.10 2.78
C LEU A 213 4.76 -19.66 1.59
N GLU A 214 3.46 -19.42 1.52
CA GLU A 214 2.68 -19.62 0.31
C GLU A 214 2.35 -18.28 -0.34
N ALA A 215 2.39 -18.24 -1.66
CA ALA A 215 2.04 -17.08 -2.47
C ALA A 215 0.82 -17.41 -3.34
N PHE A 216 -0.15 -16.51 -3.41
CA PHE A 216 -1.37 -16.67 -4.21
C PHE A 216 -1.87 -15.32 -4.70
N HIS A 217 -2.62 -15.32 -5.80
CA HIS A 217 -3.15 -14.10 -6.39
C HIS A 217 -4.13 -13.39 -5.46
N THR A 218 -3.98 -12.08 -5.37
CA THR A 218 -4.95 -11.16 -4.76
C THR A 218 -5.06 -9.89 -5.59
N ALA A 219 -6.19 -9.21 -5.50
CA ALA A 219 -6.39 -7.95 -6.20
C ALA A 219 -5.47 -6.82 -5.66
N GLY A 220 -5.33 -5.76 -6.43
CA GLY A 220 -4.80 -4.46 -6.01
C GLY A 220 -3.29 -4.28 -6.15
N GLY A 221 -2.46 -5.30 -5.90
CA GLY A 221 -1.01 -5.11 -5.77
C GLY A 221 -0.26 -4.63 -7.01
N LEU A 222 -0.68 -4.99 -8.21
CA LEU A 222 -0.13 -4.43 -9.45
C LEU A 222 -0.73 -3.07 -9.80
N SER A 223 -1.96 -2.79 -9.34
CA SER A 223 -2.71 -1.62 -9.73
C SER A 223 -2.74 -1.42 -11.24
N THR A 224 -2.28 -0.29 -11.77
CA THR A 224 -2.30 0.05 -13.19
C THR A 224 -1.11 -0.49 -13.99
N MET A 225 -0.14 -1.15 -13.36
CA MET A 225 1.05 -1.67 -14.06
C MET A 225 0.74 -2.57 -15.26
N PRO A 226 -0.29 -3.45 -15.23
CA PRO A 226 -0.63 -4.26 -16.40
C PRO A 226 -0.87 -3.47 -17.69
N TRP A 227 -1.39 -2.23 -17.55
CA TRP A 227 -1.63 -1.31 -18.67
C TRP A 227 -0.44 -0.39 -18.94
N ASN A 228 0.23 0.10 -17.89
CA ASN A 228 1.41 0.97 -18.05
C ASN A 228 2.55 0.27 -18.80
N TRP A 229 2.64 -1.07 -18.65
CA TRP A 229 3.72 -1.90 -19.19
C TRP A 229 3.22 -2.90 -20.25
N GLU A 230 2.00 -2.72 -20.78
CA GLU A 230 1.44 -3.55 -21.83
C GLU A 230 2.38 -3.63 -23.06
N GLY A 231 2.63 -4.82 -23.55
CA GLY A 231 3.55 -5.07 -24.68
C GLY A 231 5.05 -4.91 -24.35
N ARG A 232 5.42 -4.39 -23.18
CA ARG A 232 6.82 -4.25 -22.75
C ARG A 232 7.30 -5.39 -21.86
N VAL A 233 6.38 -6.11 -21.22
CA VAL A 233 6.64 -7.26 -20.37
C VAL A 233 5.76 -8.41 -20.85
N ARG A 234 6.34 -9.60 -21.02
CA ARG A 234 5.59 -10.77 -21.49
C ARG A 234 4.66 -11.33 -20.41
N SER A 235 5.14 -11.39 -19.15
CA SER A 235 4.34 -11.82 -18.00
C SER A 235 4.62 -10.97 -16.78
N MET A 236 3.57 -10.61 -16.02
CA MET A 236 3.68 -9.87 -14.78
C MET A 236 2.62 -10.36 -13.81
N GLU A 237 3.02 -10.70 -12.61
CA GLU A 237 2.10 -11.17 -11.58
C GLU A 237 2.40 -10.57 -10.21
N TYR A 238 1.35 -10.47 -9.41
CA TYR A 238 1.42 -10.14 -7.99
C TYR A 238 0.75 -11.25 -7.18
N LYS A 239 1.43 -11.70 -6.13
CA LYS A 239 0.88 -12.67 -5.18
C LYS A 239 1.11 -12.21 -3.75
N THR A 240 0.09 -12.38 -2.92
CA THR A 240 0.19 -12.15 -1.47
C THR A 240 0.87 -13.34 -0.82
N LEU A 241 1.79 -13.05 0.11
CA LEU A 241 2.47 -14.05 0.94
C LEU A 241 1.70 -14.28 2.24
N ARG A 242 1.51 -15.54 2.59
CA ARG A 242 0.99 -15.98 3.90
C ARG A 242 1.73 -17.25 4.37
N TYR A 243 1.54 -17.62 5.61
CA TYR A 243 1.99 -18.94 6.08
C TYR A 243 1.16 -20.06 5.44
N PRO A 244 1.76 -21.25 5.20
CA PRO A 244 1.10 -22.35 4.50
C PRO A 244 -0.26 -22.75 5.09
N GLY A 245 -1.24 -22.99 4.21
CA GLY A 245 -2.60 -23.39 4.55
C GLY A 245 -3.61 -22.26 4.67
N HIS A 246 -3.18 -21.00 4.66
CA HIS A 246 -4.06 -19.84 4.76
C HIS A 246 -5.00 -19.72 3.54
N ALA A 247 -4.45 -19.89 2.32
CA ALA A 247 -5.21 -19.76 1.08
C ALA A 247 -6.36 -20.77 1.01
N ASP A 248 -6.14 -22.02 1.40
CA ASP A 248 -7.15 -23.07 1.37
C ASP A 248 -8.29 -22.78 2.35
N ILE A 249 -7.97 -22.34 3.57
CA ILE A 249 -8.99 -21.96 4.56
C ILE A 249 -9.81 -20.78 4.07
N MET A 250 -9.17 -19.72 3.58
CA MET A 250 -9.87 -18.53 3.12
C MET A 250 -10.68 -18.78 1.84
N ARG A 251 -10.22 -19.68 0.97
CA ARG A 251 -10.98 -20.14 -0.19
C ARG A 251 -12.26 -20.86 0.24
N ALA A 252 -12.15 -21.79 1.21
CA ALA A 252 -13.32 -22.48 1.73
C ALA A 252 -14.33 -21.51 2.37
N ILE A 253 -13.87 -20.53 3.13
CA ILE A 253 -14.72 -19.48 3.73
C ILE A 253 -15.43 -18.67 2.65
N ARG A 254 -14.71 -18.25 1.60
CA ARG A 254 -15.25 -17.49 0.46
C ARG A 254 -16.28 -18.33 -0.31
N ASP A 255 -15.92 -19.55 -0.69
CA ASP A 255 -16.75 -20.40 -1.56
C ASP A 255 -18.02 -20.90 -0.84
N LEU A 256 -18.04 -20.87 0.50
CA LEU A 256 -19.24 -21.09 1.33
C LEU A 256 -20.09 -19.83 1.49
N GLY A 257 -19.69 -18.66 0.93
CA GLY A 257 -20.44 -17.42 1.01
C GLY A 257 -20.34 -16.69 2.36
N LEU A 258 -19.41 -17.09 3.25
CA LEU A 258 -19.31 -16.50 4.60
C LEU A 258 -18.75 -15.07 4.61
N ILE A 259 -18.23 -14.60 3.48
CA ILE A 259 -17.73 -13.23 3.29
C ILE A 259 -18.44 -12.49 2.14
N ASP A 260 -19.62 -12.97 1.75
CA ASP A 260 -20.45 -12.29 0.75
C ASP A 260 -21.04 -10.99 1.30
N LEU A 261 -21.25 -10.03 0.39
CA LEU A 261 -21.87 -8.74 0.69
C LEU A 261 -23.41 -8.77 0.53
N GLU A 262 -23.94 -9.75 -0.23
CA GLU A 262 -25.37 -9.87 -0.43
C GLU A 262 -26.06 -10.37 0.85
N PRO A 263 -27.09 -9.65 1.36
CA PRO A 263 -27.77 -10.03 2.56
C PRO A 263 -28.51 -11.37 2.44
N VAL A 264 -28.47 -12.19 3.47
CA VAL A 264 -29.22 -13.45 3.60
C VAL A 264 -30.27 -13.34 4.69
N ASN A 265 -31.44 -14.02 4.53
CA ASN A 265 -32.46 -14.07 5.58
C ASN A 265 -32.12 -15.16 6.60
N VAL A 266 -31.91 -14.76 7.85
CA VAL A 266 -31.71 -15.68 8.97
C VAL A 266 -32.87 -15.52 9.95
N LYS A 267 -33.77 -16.47 9.96
CA LYS A 267 -34.96 -16.48 10.88
C LYS A 267 -35.76 -15.18 10.86
N GLY A 268 -35.90 -14.57 9.68
CA GLY A 268 -36.66 -13.34 9.50
C GLY A 268 -35.85 -12.04 9.60
N THR A 269 -34.57 -12.12 9.92
CA THR A 269 -33.64 -10.96 9.98
C THR A 269 -32.76 -10.96 8.75
N SER A 270 -32.63 -9.80 8.10
CA SER A 270 -31.65 -9.58 7.01
C SER A 270 -30.24 -9.41 7.60
N VAL A 271 -29.29 -10.23 7.18
CA VAL A 271 -27.92 -10.25 7.71
C VAL A 271 -26.94 -10.30 6.56
N VAL A 272 -25.92 -9.44 6.57
CA VAL A 272 -24.80 -9.50 5.65
C VAL A 272 -23.75 -10.49 6.19
N PRO A 273 -23.42 -11.58 5.47
CA PRO A 273 -22.48 -12.60 5.96
C PRO A 273 -21.11 -12.02 6.35
N ARG A 274 -20.57 -11.12 5.53
CA ARG A 274 -19.27 -10.46 5.78
C ARG A 274 -19.26 -9.68 7.09
N ASP A 275 -20.31 -8.96 7.43
CA ASP A 275 -20.38 -8.18 8.66
C ASP A 275 -20.30 -9.09 9.89
N VAL A 276 -20.98 -10.23 9.84
CA VAL A 276 -20.95 -11.25 10.89
C VAL A 276 -19.55 -11.88 10.98
N PHE A 277 -18.96 -12.22 9.84
CA PHE A 277 -17.60 -12.76 9.78
C PHE A 277 -16.59 -11.80 10.42
N ILE A 278 -16.63 -10.52 10.05
CA ILE A 278 -15.75 -9.48 10.61
C ILE A 278 -15.98 -9.35 12.12
N ALA A 279 -17.21 -9.21 12.55
CA ALA A 279 -17.56 -9.04 13.96
C ALA A 279 -17.06 -10.21 14.85
N ILE A 280 -17.03 -11.42 14.30
CA ILE A 280 -16.56 -12.62 15.01
C ILE A 280 -15.03 -12.73 14.96
N THR A 281 -14.42 -12.44 13.82
CA THR A 281 -12.99 -12.74 13.59
C THR A 281 -12.06 -11.61 13.98
N GLU A 282 -12.46 -10.33 13.80
CA GLU A 282 -11.62 -9.17 14.12
C GLU A 282 -11.11 -9.20 15.56
N PRO A 283 -11.92 -9.45 16.62
CA PRO A 283 -11.42 -9.50 17.99
C PRO A 283 -10.41 -10.64 18.25
N ARG A 284 -10.42 -11.68 17.41
CA ARG A 284 -9.53 -12.85 17.53
C ARG A 284 -8.21 -12.65 16.77
N LEU A 285 -8.26 -11.93 15.65
CA LEU A 285 -7.13 -11.72 14.76
C LEU A 285 -6.42 -10.37 14.99
N LYS A 286 -7.07 -9.42 15.66
CA LYS A 286 -6.48 -8.14 16.03
C LYS A 286 -5.67 -8.30 17.31
N LYS A 287 -4.36 -8.21 17.17
CA LYS A 287 -3.40 -8.32 18.27
C LYS A 287 -2.50 -7.08 18.30
N PRO A 288 -2.98 -5.93 18.86
CA PRO A 288 -2.32 -4.62 18.70
C PRO A 288 -0.87 -4.55 19.18
N ALA A 289 -0.46 -5.43 20.09
CA ALA A 289 0.89 -5.46 20.64
C ALA A 289 1.72 -6.64 20.12
N ALA A 290 1.16 -7.47 19.23
CA ALA A 290 1.90 -8.62 18.72
C ALA A 290 2.81 -8.17 17.57
N PRO A 291 4.11 -8.53 17.61
CA PRO A 291 5.05 -8.15 16.60
C PRO A 291 4.69 -8.75 15.23
N ASP A 292 4.76 -7.93 14.20
CA ASP A 292 4.59 -8.30 12.82
C ASP A 292 5.92 -8.29 12.06
N LEU A 293 5.90 -8.83 10.86
CA LEU A 293 6.94 -8.66 9.87
C LEU A 293 6.31 -8.42 8.48
N VAL A 294 7.06 -7.77 7.61
CA VAL A 294 6.78 -7.66 6.18
C VAL A 294 7.83 -8.47 5.43
N ALA A 295 7.40 -9.44 4.64
CA ALA A 295 8.24 -10.15 3.69
C ALA A 295 7.89 -9.72 2.27
N LEU A 296 8.90 -9.37 1.47
CA LEU A 296 8.74 -8.92 0.10
C LEU A 296 9.83 -9.55 -0.78
N ARG A 297 9.46 -9.97 -1.98
CA ARG A 297 10.36 -10.35 -3.07
C ARG A 297 9.82 -9.79 -4.38
N VAL A 298 10.67 -9.06 -5.10
CA VAL A 298 10.40 -8.59 -6.45
C VAL A 298 11.48 -9.15 -7.36
N GLU A 299 11.07 -9.89 -8.38
CA GLU A 299 11.95 -10.52 -9.37
C GLU A 299 11.60 -10.00 -10.77
N VAL A 300 12.62 -9.66 -11.53
CA VAL A 300 12.48 -9.30 -12.94
C VAL A 300 13.49 -10.11 -13.74
N GLU A 301 12.99 -10.89 -14.69
CA GLU A 301 13.75 -11.75 -15.58
C GLU A 301 13.63 -11.24 -17.01
N GLY A 302 14.71 -11.31 -17.77
CA GLY A 302 14.71 -10.85 -19.15
C GLY A 302 16.08 -10.95 -19.78
N GLU A 303 16.41 -9.98 -20.63
CA GLU A 303 17.65 -9.92 -21.39
C GLU A 303 18.33 -8.56 -21.22
N LYS A 304 19.66 -8.56 -21.08
CA LYS A 304 20.49 -7.38 -21.04
C LYS A 304 21.81 -7.63 -21.77
N GLY A 305 22.14 -6.78 -22.75
CA GLY A 305 23.31 -6.96 -23.60
C GLY A 305 23.31 -8.28 -24.38
N GLY A 306 22.12 -8.76 -24.81
CA GLY A 306 21.95 -10.01 -25.53
C GLY A 306 22.15 -11.27 -24.68
N ARG A 307 22.09 -11.16 -23.34
CA ARG A 307 22.25 -12.28 -22.40
C ARG A 307 21.10 -12.35 -21.42
N PRO A 308 20.70 -13.57 -21.00
CA PRO A 308 19.73 -13.71 -19.91
C PRO A 308 20.20 -12.94 -18.67
N HIS A 309 19.30 -12.20 -18.06
CA HIS A 309 19.55 -11.39 -16.88
C HIS A 309 18.39 -11.48 -15.90
N ARG A 310 18.71 -11.54 -14.59
CA ARG A 310 17.73 -11.55 -13.50
C ARG A 310 18.12 -10.52 -12.48
N LEU A 311 17.13 -9.80 -11.99
CA LEU A 311 17.24 -8.91 -10.85
C LEU A 311 16.26 -9.37 -9.78
N GLN A 312 16.67 -9.36 -8.53
CA GLN A 312 15.85 -9.70 -7.38
C GLN A 312 16.11 -8.75 -6.25
N TRP A 313 15.05 -8.25 -5.66
CA TRP A 313 15.07 -7.50 -4.41
C TRP A 313 14.28 -8.23 -3.35
N ASP A 314 14.88 -8.40 -2.18
CA ASP A 314 14.26 -8.98 -1.00
C ASP A 314 14.21 -7.96 0.13
N LEU A 315 13.14 -8.00 0.92
CA LEU A 315 12.96 -7.29 2.17
C LEU A 315 12.34 -8.24 3.19
N VAL A 316 12.90 -8.28 4.39
CA VAL A 316 12.24 -8.78 5.60
C VAL A 316 12.38 -7.67 6.64
N ASP A 317 11.34 -6.85 6.78
CA ASP A 317 11.27 -5.82 7.82
C ASP A 317 10.48 -6.34 9.02
N ARG A 318 10.80 -5.86 10.21
CA ARG A 318 10.19 -6.28 11.48
C ARG A 318 9.70 -5.06 12.24
N MET A 319 8.78 -5.33 13.16
CA MET A 319 8.34 -4.31 14.11
C MET A 319 9.54 -3.62 14.76
N ASP A 320 9.54 -2.31 14.78
CA ASP A 320 10.44 -1.50 15.60
C ASP A 320 9.94 -1.51 17.05
N GLU A 321 10.48 -2.43 17.84
CA GLU A 321 10.07 -2.62 19.22
C GLU A 321 10.44 -1.40 20.10
N ALA A 322 11.49 -0.67 19.76
CA ALA A 322 11.93 0.50 20.54
C ALA A 322 10.88 1.63 20.48
N HIS A 323 10.22 1.81 19.35
CA HIS A 323 9.21 2.84 19.16
C HIS A 323 7.78 2.27 19.14
N GLY A 324 7.62 0.95 19.08
CA GLY A 324 6.32 0.29 18.98
C GLY A 324 5.64 0.51 17.61
N ILE A 325 6.43 0.62 16.53
CA ILE A 325 5.95 0.83 15.17
C ILE A 325 6.02 -0.51 14.41
N SER A 326 4.90 -1.01 13.94
CA SER A 326 4.84 -2.29 13.22
C SER A 326 5.60 -2.23 11.89
N ALA A 327 6.03 -3.38 11.39
CA ALA A 327 6.68 -3.47 10.08
C ALA A 327 5.75 -3.00 8.96
N MET A 328 4.44 -3.28 9.07
CA MET A 328 3.44 -2.81 8.10
C MET A 328 3.30 -1.28 8.14
N GLU A 329 3.30 -0.66 9.32
CA GLU A 329 3.29 0.80 9.48
C GLU A 329 4.54 1.44 8.87
N ARG A 330 5.72 0.86 9.13
CA ARG A 330 7.00 1.32 8.54
C ARG A 330 7.01 1.20 7.02
N ALA A 331 6.68 0.03 6.48
CA ALA A 331 6.73 -0.21 5.05
C ALA A 331 5.70 0.62 4.27
N THR A 332 4.52 0.88 4.84
CA THR A 332 3.42 1.59 4.17
C THR A 332 3.42 3.08 4.48
N GLY A 333 3.45 3.45 5.77
CA GLY A 333 3.38 4.85 6.20
C GLY A 333 4.62 5.64 5.81
N TYR A 334 5.81 5.05 5.90
CA TYR A 334 7.05 5.70 5.46
C TYR A 334 7.10 5.84 3.93
N SER A 335 6.56 4.86 3.19
CA SER A 335 6.43 4.96 1.73
C SER A 335 5.60 6.18 1.32
N LEU A 336 4.46 6.38 1.97
CA LEU A 336 3.59 7.54 1.76
C LEU A 336 4.32 8.85 2.09
N SER A 337 5.01 8.91 3.23
CA SER A 337 5.81 10.07 3.65
C SER A 337 6.93 10.40 2.66
N ILE A 338 7.70 9.41 2.23
CA ILE A 338 8.78 9.56 1.24
C ILE A 338 8.22 10.13 -0.05
N THR A 339 7.06 9.63 -0.50
CA THR A 339 6.43 10.11 -1.74
C THR A 339 6.05 11.59 -1.62
N GLY A 340 5.37 12.00 -0.55
CA GLY A 340 5.00 13.40 -0.32
C GLY A 340 6.22 14.32 -0.24
N GLN A 341 7.27 13.90 0.46
CA GLN A 341 8.53 14.66 0.52
C GLN A 341 9.22 14.75 -0.84
N THR A 342 9.22 13.67 -1.64
CA THR A 342 9.79 13.66 -3.00
C THR A 342 9.04 14.62 -3.93
N GLN A 343 7.71 14.70 -3.80
CA GLN A 343 6.88 15.66 -4.54
C GLN A 343 7.24 17.10 -4.21
N VAL A 344 7.29 17.46 -2.93
CA VAL A 344 7.58 18.83 -2.48
C VAL A 344 9.00 19.26 -2.85
N ARG A 345 9.96 18.34 -2.80
CA ARG A 345 11.35 18.59 -3.25
C ARG A 345 11.50 18.68 -4.77
N GLY A 346 10.44 18.43 -5.54
CA GLY A 346 10.46 18.47 -7.01
C GLY A 346 11.30 17.35 -7.64
N LEU A 347 11.48 16.23 -6.95
CA LEU A 347 12.32 15.10 -7.38
C LEU A 347 11.54 14.02 -8.14
N THR A 348 10.20 14.13 -8.25
CA THR A 348 9.38 13.21 -9.04
C THR A 348 9.66 13.33 -10.54
N ARG A 349 9.40 12.27 -11.30
CA ARG A 349 9.55 12.25 -12.76
C ARG A 349 8.41 13.03 -13.45
N GLY A 350 8.32 14.33 -13.19
CA GLY A 350 7.36 15.26 -13.78
C GLY A 350 6.16 15.55 -12.89
N LYS A 351 5.26 16.38 -13.43
CA LYS A 351 4.00 16.82 -12.82
C LYS A 351 2.82 16.06 -13.42
N GLY A 352 1.61 16.40 -13.00
CA GLY A 352 0.38 15.71 -13.39
C GLY A 352 0.06 14.53 -12.48
N VAL A 353 -0.85 13.66 -12.93
CA VAL A 353 -1.23 12.42 -12.22
C VAL A 353 -0.46 11.25 -12.79
N LYS A 354 0.37 10.61 -11.98
CA LYS A 354 1.19 9.47 -12.38
C LYS A 354 1.28 8.45 -11.26
N THR A 355 1.27 7.18 -11.60
CA THR A 355 1.45 6.09 -10.63
C THR A 355 2.91 5.94 -10.18
N PRO A 356 3.21 5.30 -9.05
CA PRO A 356 4.56 5.25 -8.47
C PRO A 356 5.61 4.64 -9.40
N ASP A 357 5.26 3.61 -10.16
CA ASP A 357 6.11 2.95 -11.15
C ASP A 357 6.60 3.90 -12.26
N VAL A 358 5.82 4.96 -12.53
CA VAL A 358 6.15 5.98 -13.52
C VAL A 358 6.79 7.22 -12.88
N ALA A 359 6.28 7.65 -11.71
CA ALA A 359 6.61 8.92 -11.09
C ALA A 359 7.84 8.89 -10.19
N MET A 360 8.11 7.78 -9.51
CA MET A 360 9.10 7.75 -8.44
C MET A 360 10.49 7.37 -8.94
N PRO A 361 11.54 8.17 -8.61
CA PRO A 361 12.93 7.78 -8.88
C PRO A 361 13.34 6.65 -7.94
N ALA A 362 13.48 5.42 -8.45
CA ALA A 362 13.65 4.22 -7.63
C ALA A 362 14.90 4.26 -6.73
N ASP A 363 16.04 4.75 -7.24
CA ASP A 363 17.27 4.81 -6.43
C ASP A 363 17.16 5.79 -5.27
N HIS A 364 16.53 6.94 -5.49
CA HIS A 364 16.21 7.90 -4.43
C HIS A 364 15.27 7.26 -3.40
N TYR A 365 14.20 6.62 -3.85
CA TYR A 365 13.23 5.98 -2.99
C TYR A 365 13.85 4.87 -2.11
N ILE A 366 14.67 3.99 -2.68
CA ILE A 366 15.40 2.93 -1.95
C ILE A 366 16.35 3.55 -0.92
N SER A 367 17.05 4.64 -1.30
CA SER A 367 17.95 5.35 -0.40
C SER A 367 17.20 5.96 0.79
N GLU A 368 16.03 6.54 0.57
CA GLU A 368 15.19 7.12 1.63
C GLU A 368 14.63 6.04 2.57
N LEU A 369 14.24 4.87 2.05
CA LEU A 369 13.84 3.73 2.89
C LEU A 369 15.01 3.24 3.77
N ARG A 370 16.21 3.11 3.19
CA ARG A 370 17.40 2.68 3.93
C ARG A 370 17.76 3.64 5.06
N ARG A 371 17.61 4.96 4.88
CA ARG A 371 17.83 5.96 5.94
C ARG A 371 16.90 5.75 7.13
N ARG A 372 15.72 5.14 6.91
CA ARG A 372 14.69 4.83 7.91
C ARG A 372 14.82 3.43 8.48
N GLY A 373 15.93 2.73 8.13
CA GLY A 373 16.16 1.35 8.56
C GLY A 373 15.27 0.31 7.89
N VAL A 374 14.61 0.65 6.77
CA VAL A 374 13.88 -0.30 5.91
C VAL A 374 14.83 -0.70 4.78
N GLU A 375 15.43 -1.88 4.91
CA GLU A 375 16.55 -2.29 4.06
C GLU A 375 16.12 -3.25 2.95
N ILE A 376 15.97 -2.73 1.75
CA ILE A 376 15.76 -3.53 0.54
C ILE A 376 17.11 -4.01 0.04
N ARG A 377 17.29 -5.33 -0.06
CA ARG A 377 18.53 -5.97 -0.53
C ARG A 377 18.36 -6.42 -1.98
N GLN A 378 19.24 -5.99 -2.85
CA GLN A 378 19.36 -6.60 -4.16
C GLN A 378 20.23 -7.85 -4.03
N VAL A 379 19.69 -9.02 -4.34
CA VAL A 379 20.36 -10.34 -4.16
C VAL A 379 20.72 -11.03 -5.47
N ALA A 380 20.22 -10.53 -6.59
CA ALA A 380 20.57 -10.95 -7.92
C ALA A 380 20.46 -9.78 -8.90
#